data_f7eb604975d2d4e7b17b5cbda4f4dc8e
#
_entry.id   f7eb604975d2d4e7b17b5cbda4f4dc8e
#
_cell.length_a   1.000
_cell.length_b   1.000
_cell.length_c   1.000
_cell.angle_alpha   90.00
_cell.angle_beta   90.00
_cell.angle_gamma   90.00
#
_symmetry.space_group_name_H-M   'P 1'
#
loop_
_entity.id
_entity.type
_entity.pdbx_description
1 polymer ?
#
loop_
_entity_poly.entity_id
_entity_poly.type
_entity_poly.pdbx_seq_one_letter_code
_entity_poly.pdbx_strand_id
1 'polypeptide(L)'
;NGKFHTDKKSSTLSNIFRLGASIIEVYFSPQAHTSDKIIYLIKNAQQYIYIPTFLITHKQIANELILANKRGVDVKIIMDANNVYTRNSKHILLRENKIPLKIENYAGKLHSKTMIIDDKYLIIGSMNFSNSGENKNDENLLVIQNEKFAKEYKKFFMYLWALIPDKYLKYYPKAESPESI
;
A
#
# COMPACT_ATOMS: atom_id res chain seq x y z
N ASN A 1 17.39 19.20 -14.39
CA ASN A 1 18.68 19.64 -13.85
C ASN A 1 19.17 18.80 -12.66
N GLY A 2 18.95 17.50 -12.66
CA GLY A 2 19.67 16.40 -12.04
C GLY A 2 20.45 16.58 -10.72
N LYS A 3 20.06 17.45 -9.84
CA LYS A 3 20.66 17.50 -8.50
C LYS A 3 19.90 16.56 -7.59
N PHE A 4 20.47 15.38 -7.34
CA PHE A 4 19.98 14.44 -6.36
C PHE A 4 20.08 15.08 -4.94
N HIS A 5 19.10 14.84 -4.08
CA HIS A 5 19.03 15.30 -2.69
C HIS A 5 19.05 16.83 -2.48
N THR A 6 18.57 17.61 -3.45
CA THR A 6 18.34 19.06 -3.27
C THR A 6 16.84 19.36 -3.21
N ASP A 7 16.49 20.49 -2.62
CA ASP A 7 15.11 20.99 -2.61
C ASP A 7 14.56 21.07 -4.03
N LYS A 8 13.53 20.29 -4.30
CA LYS A 8 12.85 20.25 -5.60
C LYS A 8 11.64 21.17 -5.54
N LYS A 9 11.47 21.98 -6.56
CA LYS A 9 10.25 22.81 -6.69
C LYS A 9 9.07 21.93 -7.09
N SER A 10 7.90 22.16 -6.51
CA SER A 10 6.68 21.51 -6.95
C SER A 10 6.39 21.85 -8.41
N SER A 11 5.91 20.87 -9.18
CA SER A 11 5.49 21.10 -10.55
C SER A 11 4.16 21.84 -10.57
N THR A 12 4.03 22.85 -11.43
CA THR A 12 2.76 23.52 -11.73
C THR A 12 1.95 22.79 -12.80
N LEU A 13 2.48 21.68 -13.34
CA LEU A 13 1.80 20.87 -14.34
C LEU A 13 0.64 20.10 -13.72
N SER A 14 -0.42 19.89 -14.51
CA SER A 14 -1.51 19.02 -14.11
C SER A 14 -0.98 17.62 -13.82
N ASN A 15 -1.38 17.06 -12.68
CA ASN A 15 -1.07 15.69 -12.30
C ASN A 15 -2.21 14.71 -12.63
N ILE A 16 -3.25 15.16 -13.32
CA ILE A 16 -4.45 14.37 -13.67
C ILE A 16 -4.52 14.18 -15.16
N PHE A 17 -4.62 12.93 -15.58
CA PHE A 17 -4.68 12.50 -16.98
C PHE A 17 -5.91 11.63 -17.22
N ARG A 18 -6.47 11.71 -18.44
CA ARG A 18 -7.52 10.80 -18.89
C ARG A 18 -6.97 9.88 -19.98
N LEU A 19 -7.13 8.58 -19.80
CA LEU A 19 -6.72 7.57 -20.77
C LEU A 19 -7.87 6.57 -20.95
N GLY A 20 -8.61 6.72 -22.04
CA GLY A 20 -9.85 5.97 -22.25
C GLY A 20 -10.84 6.19 -21.10
N ALA A 21 -11.29 5.11 -20.48
CA ALA A 21 -12.20 5.15 -19.33
C ALA A 21 -11.50 5.42 -17.99
N SER A 22 -10.17 5.60 -17.99
CA SER A 22 -9.39 5.78 -16.77
C SER A 22 -9.15 7.26 -16.47
N ILE A 23 -9.21 7.63 -15.18
CA ILE A 23 -8.64 8.86 -14.65
C ILE A 23 -7.39 8.46 -13.86
N ILE A 24 -6.25 9.04 -14.20
CA ILE A 24 -4.95 8.73 -13.60
C ILE A 24 -4.42 10.00 -12.96
N GLU A 25 -4.14 9.92 -11.66
CA GLU A 25 -3.44 10.98 -10.94
C GLU A 25 -2.02 10.49 -10.65
N VAL A 26 -1.03 11.34 -10.91
CA VAL A 26 0.40 11.02 -10.73
C VAL A 26 0.98 11.93 -9.66
N TYR A 27 1.64 11.35 -8.68
CA TYR A 27 2.29 12.06 -7.58
C TYR A 27 3.77 11.68 -7.50
N PHE A 28 4.61 12.66 -7.20
CA PHE A 28 6.04 12.46 -6.97
C PHE A 28 6.42 12.98 -5.60
N SER A 29 6.90 12.11 -4.70
CA SER A 29 7.47 12.55 -3.44
C SER A 29 8.91 13.06 -3.63
N PRO A 30 9.39 13.90 -2.70
CA PRO A 30 8.76 14.30 -1.45
C PRO A 30 7.77 15.48 -1.54
N GLN A 31 7.61 16.16 -2.68
CA GLN A 31 6.89 17.43 -2.74
C GLN A 31 5.36 17.31 -2.91
N ALA A 32 4.86 16.15 -3.33
CA ALA A 32 3.45 16.03 -3.73
C ALA A 32 2.48 15.69 -2.59
N HIS A 33 2.94 15.63 -1.33
CA HIS A 33 2.10 15.25 -0.18
C HIS A 33 1.26 13.99 -0.48
N THR A 34 1.95 12.98 -0.97
CA THR A 34 1.36 11.75 -1.54
C THR A 34 0.47 11.00 -0.54
N SER A 35 0.84 11.02 0.75
CA SER A 35 0.04 10.37 1.79
C SER A 35 -1.30 11.06 2.03
N ASP A 36 -1.44 12.36 1.79
CA ASP A 36 -2.72 13.06 1.94
C ASP A 36 -3.77 12.50 0.99
N LYS A 37 -3.36 12.20 -0.26
CA LYS A 37 -4.26 11.55 -1.23
C LYS A 37 -4.64 10.14 -0.81
N ILE A 38 -3.68 9.33 -0.32
CA ILE A 38 -3.95 7.98 0.18
C ILE A 38 -4.94 8.04 1.36
N ILE A 39 -4.68 8.90 2.33
CA ILE A 39 -5.52 9.12 3.51
C ILE A 39 -6.93 9.56 3.09
N TYR A 40 -7.05 10.49 2.14
CA TYR A 40 -8.35 10.91 1.61
C TYR A 40 -9.14 9.72 1.03
N LEU A 41 -8.50 8.86 0.25
CA LEU A 41 -9.16 7.69 -0.34
C LEU A 41 -9.57 6.67 0.72
N ILE A 42 -8.73 6.41 1.74
CA ILE A 42 -9.05 5.53 2.86
C ILE A 42 -10.25 6.06 3.66
N LYS A 43 -10.31 7.38 3.92
CA LYS A 43 -11.43 8.01 4.63
C LYS A 43 -12.76 7.85 3.90
N ASN A 44 -12.73 7.84 2.57
CA ASN A 44 -13.92 7.75 1.73
C ASN A 44 -14.28 6.33 1.27
N ALA A 45 -13.48 5.34 1.64
CA ALA A 45 -13.76 3.93 1.34
C ALA A 45 -15.06 3.46 2.01
N GLN A 46 -15.89 2.71 1.25
CA GLN A 46 -17.23 2.29 1.67
C GLN A 46 -17.35 0.77 1.83
N GLN A 47 -16.64 -0.02 1.03
CA GLN A 47 -16.80 -1.47 0.99
C GLN A 47 -15.56 -2.19 1.49
N TYR A 48 -14.40 -1.96 0.85
CA TYR A 48 -13.17 -2.66 1.20
C TYR A 48 -11.89 -1.88 0.85
N ILE A 49 -10.80 -2.23 1.55
CA ILE A 49 -9.44 -1.80 1.27
C ILE A 49 -8.51 -3.01 1.34
N TYR A 50 -7.92 -3.41 0.22
CA TYR A 50 -6.99 -4.55 0.15
C TYR A 50 -5.58 -4.07 -0.21
N ILE A 51 -4.59 -4.51 0.57
CA ILE A 51 -3.24 -3.95 0.50
C ILE A 51 -2.20 -5.08 0.45
N PRO A 52 -1.70 -5.47 -0.74
CA PRO A 52 -0.45 -6.22 -0.84
C PRO A 52 0.70 -5.22 -0.78
N THR A 53 1.58 -5.34 0.24
CA THR A 53 2.61 -4.33 0.46
C THR A 53 3.90 -4.88 1.05
N PHE A 54 5.01 -4.22 0.70
CA PHE A 54 6.30 -4.51 1.28
C PHE A 54 6.35 -4.15 2.77
N LEU A 55 5.90 -2.93 3.13
CA LEU A 55 5.84 -2.49 4.53
C LEU A 55 4.81 -1.37 4.74
N ILE A 56 4.37 -1.21 5.99
CA ILE A 56 3.60 -0.06 6.46
C ILE A 56 4.25 0.46 7.75
N THR A 57 4.84 1.64 7.69
CA THR A 57 5.41 2.33 8.87
C THR A 57 4.81 3.73 9.05
N HIS A 58 4.05 4.25 8.08
CA HIS A 58 3.42 5.56 8.13
C HIS A 58 2.27 5.57 9.14
N LYS A 59 2.41 6.37 10.20
CA LYS A 59 1.48 6.39 11.34
C LYS A 59 0.06 6.80 10.95
N GLN A 60 -0.08 7.85 10.13
CA GLN A 60 -1.40 8.35 9.76
C GLN A 60 -2.14 7.38 8.84
N ILE A 61 -1.46 6.76 7.85
CA ILE A 61 -2.06 5.73 7.00
C ILE A 61 -2.56 4.57 7.86
N ALA A 62 -1.74 4.06 8.80
CA ALA A 62 -2.15 2.97 9.68
C ALA A 62 -3.37 3.35 10.54
N ASN A 63 -3.40 4.55 11.10
CA ASN A 63 -4.52 5.03 11.89
C ASN A 63 -5.81 5.14 11.06
N GLU A 64 -5.74 5.65 9.83
CA GLU A 64 -6.92 5.76 8.95
C GLU A 64 -7.43 4.39 8.50
N LEU A 65 -6.57 3.40 8.29
CA LEU A 65 -6.98 2.01 8.05
C LEU A 65 -7.74 1.43 9.24
N ILE A 66 -7.28 1.71 10.48
CA ILE A 66 -7.99 1.31 11.69
C ILE A 66 -9.36 1.99 11.78
N LEU A 67 -9.46 3.27 11.47
CA LEU A 67 -10.73 3.99 11.46
C LEU A 67 -11.67 3.47 10.38
N ALA A 68 -11.16 3.15 9.18
CA ALA A 68 -11.93 2.52 8.11
C ALA A 68 -12.49 1.16 8.56
N ASN A 69 -11.66 0.31 9.17
CA ASN A 69 -12.09 -0.98 9.71
C ASN A 69 -13.19 -0.82 10.80
N LYS A 70 -13.06 0.18 11.68
CA LYS A 70 -14.07 0.49 12.71
C LYS A 70 -15.40 1.00 12.10
N ARG A 71 -15.37 1.61 10.92
CA ARG A 71 -16.58 1.99 10.16
C ARG A 71 -17.26 0.81 9.47
N GLY A 72 -16.66 -0.38 9.49
CA GLY A 72 -17.20 -1.58 8.85
C GLY A 72 -16.62 -1.83 7.44
N VAL A 73 -15.63 -1.08 7.00
CA VAL A 73 -14.91 -1.34 5.75
C VAL A 73 -14.07 -2.62 5.91
N ASP A 74 -14.16 -3.56 4.96
CA ASP A 74 -13.36 -4.80 4.98
C ASP A 74 -11.90 -4.51 4.61
N VAL A 75 -11.05 -4.34 5.64
CA VAL A 75 -9.62 -4.08 5.44
C VAL A 75 -8.83 -5.39 5.54
N LYS A 76 -8.08 -5.74 4.49
CA LYS A 76 -7.16 -6.91 4.47
C LYS A 76 -5.78 -6.50 3.99
N ILE A 77 -4.74 -7.02 4.64
CA ILE A 77 -3.36 -6.69 4.33
C ILE A 77 -2.53 -7.96 4.14
N ILE A 78 -1.71 -7.99 3.09
CA ILE A 78 -0.61 -8.95 2.93
C ILE A 78 0.69 -8.17 3.04
N MET A 79 1.58 -8.55 3.94
CA MET A 79 2.86 -7.87 4.15
C MET A 79 4.03 -8.85 4.06
N ASP A 80 5.12 -8.38 3.48
CA ASP A 80 6.37 -9.15 3.34
C ASP A 80 7.00 -9.52 4.69
N ALA A 81 7.45 -10.77 4.83
CA ALA A 81 8.01 -11.30 6.07
C ALA A 81 9.31 -10.60 6.49
N ASN A 82 10.13 -10.13 5.54
CA ASN A 82 11.39 -9.46 5.86
C ASN A 82 11.19 -8.12 6.59
N ASN A 83 9.96 -7.59 6.55
CA ASN A 83 9.65 -6.26 7.11
C ASN A 83 8.86 -6.27 8.42
N VAL A 84 8.50 -7.45 8.93
CA VAL A 84 7.80 -7.52 10.23
C VAL A 84 8.65 -7.01 11.39
N TYR A 85 9.97 -7.20 11.32
CA TYR A 85 10.93 -6.75 12.35
C TYR A 85 11.48 -5.35 12.07
N THR A 86 11.06 -4.69 10.99
CA THR A 86 11.49 -3.33 10.69
C THR A 86 11.02 -2.37 11.78
N ARG A 87 11.93 -1.51 12.24
CA ARG A 87 11.64 -0.49 13.24
C ARG A 87 10.43 0.36 12.80
N ASN A 88 9.50 0.56 13.71
CA ASN A 88 8.23 1.29 13.50
C ASN A 88 7.20 0.59 12.59
N SER A 89 7.41 -0.68 12.20
CA SER A 89 6.40 -1.45 11.49
C SER A 89 5.05 -1.41 12.22
N LYS A 90 3.95 -1.22 11.49
CA LYS A 90 2.61 -1.05 12.07
C LYS A 90 1.79 -2.34 12.10
N HIS A 91 2.37 -3.47 11.69
CA HIS A 91 1.64 -4.74 11.61
C HIS A 91 1.04 -5.20 12.95
N ILE A 92 1.76 -5.02 14.08
CA ILE A 92 1.23 -5.34 15.41
C ILE A 92 0.02 -4.46 15.72
N LEU A 93 0.17 -3.13 15.59
CA LEU A 93 -0.91 -2.16 15.83
C LEU A 93 -2.16 -2.46 14.98
N LEU A 94 -1.98 -2.82 13.72
CA LEU A 94 -3.07 -3.15 12.80
C LEU A 94 -3.79 -4.44 13.24
N ARG A 95 -3.04 -5.50 13.62
CA ARG A 95 -3.59 -6.76 14.15
C ARG A 95 -4.33 -6.58 15.47
N GLU A 96 -3.79 -5.81 16.40
CA GLU A 96 -4.43 -5.48 17.69
C GLU A 96 -5.77 -4.76 17.50
N ASN A 97 -5.89 -3.97 16.42
CA ASN A 97 -7.15 -3.34 16.01
C ASN A 97 -8.00 -4.21 15.08
N LYS A 98 -7.80 -5.54 15.10
CA LYS A 98 -8.60 -6.55 14.41
C LYS A 98 -8.59 -6.45 12.89
N ILE A 99 -7.57 -5.84 12.30
CA ILE A 99 -7.36 -5.88 10.85
C ILE A 99 -6.70 -7.22 10.49
N PRO A 100 -7.32 -8.05 9.65
CA PRO A 100 -6.71 -9.26 9.13
C PRO A 100 -5.44 -8.91 8.32
N LEU A 101 -4.28 -9.33 8.83
CA LEU A 101 -2.99 -9.09 8.21
C LEU A 101 -2.20 -10.39 8.15
N LYS A 102 -2.06 -10.95 6.95
CA LYS A 102 -1.22 -12.12 6.67
C LYS A 102 0.19 -11.71 6.35
N ILE A 103 1.15 -12.51 6.81
CA ILE A 103 2.56 -12.34 6.49
C ILE A 103 2.92 -13.34 5.40
N GLU A 104 3.46 -12.85 4.30
CA GLU A 104 3.90 -13.62 3.15
C GLU A 104 5.40 -13.88 3.25
N ASN A 105 5.85 -15.12 3.01
CA ASN A 105 7.25 -15.53 3.05
C ASN A 105 7.66 -16.46 1.92
N TYR A 106 7.00 -16.37 0.79
CA TYR A 106 7.46 -17.09 -0.41
C TYR A 106 8.87 -16.65 -0.79
N ALA A 107 9.57 -17.54 -1.49
CA ALA A 107 10.91 -17.24 -2.00
C ALA A 107 10.91 -15.92 -2.78
N GLY A 108 11.76 -14.99 -2.37
CA GLY A 108 11.76 -13.63 -2.86
C GLY A 108 11.18 -12.63 -1.87
N LYS A 109 10.62 -11.56 -2.39
CA LYS A 109 10.03 -10.47 -1.58
C LYS A 109 8.74 -10.01 -2.21
N LEU A 110 7.68 -9.88 -1.40
CA LEU A 110 6.50 -9.14 -1.80
C LEU A 110 6.83 -7.63 -1.85
N HIS A 111 7.48 -7.18 -2.93
CA HIS A 111 7.93 -5.80 -3.07
C HIS A 111 6.85 -4.85 -3.61
N SER A 112 5.58 -5.23 -3.49
CA SER A 112 4.43 -4.42 -3.89
C SER A 112 4.23 -3.20 -2.98
N LYS A 113 3.68 -2.12 -3.53
CA LYS A 113 3.21 -0.92 -2.83
C LYS A 113 1.86 -0.57 -3.46
N THR A 114 0.89 -1.43 -3.20
CA THR A 114 -0.41 -1.39 -3.87
C THR A 114 -1.53 -1.28 -2.85
N MET A 115 -2.58 -0.55 -3.20
CA MET A 115 -3.82 -0.50 -2.44
C MET A 115 -5.00 -0.50 -3.41
N ILE A 116 -5.99 -1.35 -3.15
CA ILE A 116 -7.21 -1.47 -3.95
C ILE A 116 -8.38 -1.02 -3.09
N ILE A 117 -9.22 -0.12 -3.59
CA ILE A 117 -10.34 0.44 -2.83
C ILE A 117 -11.63 0.37 -3.66
N ASP A 118 -12.65 -0.31 -3.13
CA ASP A 118 -14.06 -0.28 -3.56
C ASP A 118 -14.31 -0.63 -5.04
N ASP A 119 -13.57 -1.55 -5.66
CA ASP A 119 -13.63 -1.80 -7.11
C ASP A 119 -13.50 -0.52 -7.96
N LYS A 120 -12.95 0.53 -7.41
CA LYS A 120 -12.92 1.85 -8.02
C LYS A 120 -11.53 2.43 -8.19
N TYR A 121 -10.70 2.32 -7.16
CA TYR A 121 -9.37 2.89 -7.16
C TYR A 121 -8.30 1.81 -7.03
N LEU A 122 -7.27 1.96 -7.84
CA LEU A 122 -6.01 1.23 -7.73
C LEU A 122 -4.90 2.24 -7.47
N ILE A 123 -4.21 2.08 -6.36
CA ILE A 123 -3.01 2.85 -6.00
C ILE A 123 -1.81 1.93 -6.24
N ILE A 124 -0.84 2.37 -7.03
CA ILE A 124 0.39 1.64 -7.34
C ILE A 124 1.56 2.62 -7.47
N GLY A 125 2.78 2.15 -7.23
CA GLY A 125 3.98 2.97 -7.43
C GLY A 125 5.21 2.39 -6.77
N SER A 126 6.25 3.21 -6.67
CA SER A 126 7.49 2.85 -5.97
C SER A 126 7.44 3.19 -4.49
N MET A 127 6.55 4.12 -4.06
CA MET A 127 6.50 4.66 -2.72
C MET A 127 6.04 3.63 -1.68
N ASN A 128 6.93 3.24 -0.78
CA ASN A 128 6.52 2.50 0.41
C ASN A 128 5.58 3.36 1.29
N PHE A 129 4.61 2.74 1.95
CA PHE A 129 3.72 3.43 2.90
C PHE A 129 4.48 3.79 4.18
N SER A 130 5.43 4.69 4.04
CA SER A 130 6.38 5.10 5.07
C SER A 130 6.65 6.61 5.04
N ASN A 131 7.06 7.16 6.18
CA ASN A 131 7.45 8.56 6.26
C ASN A 131 8.68 8.89 5.38
N SER A 132 9.59 7.94 5.19
CA SER A 132 10.74 8.13 4.30
C SER A 132 10.32 8.13 2.83
N GLY A 133 9.39 7.26 2.44
CA GLY A 133 8.83 7.24 1.09
C GLY A 133 8.14 8.54 0.73
N GLU A 134 7.43 9.16 1.70
CA GLU A 134 6.75 10.42 1.48
C GLU A 134 7.69 11.63 1.48
N ASN A 135 8.62 11.73 2.45
CA ASN A 135 9.30 12.98 2.77
C ASN A 135 10.79 13.02 2.41
N LYS A 136 11.38 11.88 2.02
CA LYS A 136 12.83 11.79 1.79
C LYS A 136 13.22 11.22 0.43
N ASN A 137 12.48 10.21 -0.02
CA ASN A 137 12.83 9.50 -1.24
C ASN A 137 12.20 10.15 -2.46
N ASP A 138 12.88 10.02 -3.59
CA ASP A 138 12.29 10.31 -4.90
C ASP A 138 11.46 9.10 -5.34
N GLU A 139 10.16 9.17 -5.13
CA GLU A 139 9.23 8.09 -5.42
C GLU A 139 8.11 8.56 -6.35
N ASN A 140 7.42 7.62 -6.95
CA ASN A 140 6.18 7.88 -7.68
C ASN A 140 5.01 7.13 -7.06
N LEU A 141 3.82 7.67 -7.24
CA LEU A 141 2.56 7.04 -6.94
C LEU A 141 1.54 7.40 -8.02
N LEU A 142 0.83 6.40 -8.48
CA LEU A 142 -0.32 6.57 -9.37
C LEU A 142 -1.59 6.18 -8.63
N VAL A 143 -2.60 7.03 -8.75
CA VAL A 143 -3.98 6.72 -8.35
C VAL A 143 -4.78 6.55 -9.64
N ILE A 144 -5.20 5.33 -9.93
CA ILE A 144 -5.94 4.98 -11.13
C ILE A 144 -7.40 4.75 -10.73
N GLN A 145 -8.29 5.62 -11.17
CA GLN A 145 -9.72 5.40 -11.07
C GLN A 145 -10.17 4.65 -12.31
N ASN A 146 -10.36 3.34 -12.15
CA ASN A 146 -10.83 2.44 -13.20
C ASN A 146 -11.32 1.13 -12.58
N GLU A 147 -12.60 0.80 -12.78
CA GLU A 147 -13.23 -0.37 -12.19
C GLU A 147 -12.59 -1.69 -12.67
N LYS A 148 -12.27 -1.81 -13.95
CA LYS A 148 -11.66 -3.02 -14.52
C LYS A 148 -10.30 -3.29 -13.88
N PHE A 149 -9.44 -2.29 -13.78
CA PHE A 149 -8.12 -2.46 -13.15
C PHE A 149 -8.23 -2.78 -11.67
N ALA A 150 -9.10 -2.08 -10.93
CA ALA A 150 -9.31 -2.36 -9.52
C ALA A 150 -9.79 -3.81 -9.30
N LYS A 151 -10.74 -4.30 -10.11
CA LYS A 151 -11.24 -5.67 -10.03
C LYS A 151 -10.18 -6.72 -10.38
N GLU A 152 -9.34 -6.48 -11.39
CA GLU A 152 -8.25 -7.43 -11.73
C GLU A 152 -7.21 -7.51 -10.60
N TYR A 153 -6.80 -6.39 -10.04
CA TYR A 153 -5.89 -6.39 -8.88
C TYR A 153 -6.53 -7.00 -7.62
N LYS A 154 -7.84 -6.83 -7.41
CA LYS A 154 -8.57 -7.52 -6.35
C LYS A 154 -8.53 -9.04 -6.52
N LYS A 155 -8.73 -9.55 -7.74
CA LYS A 155 -8.61 -10.99 -8.02
C LYS A 155 -7.22 -11.51 -7.68
N PHE A 156 -6.18 -10.78 -8.09
CA PHE A 156 -4.79 -11.12 -7.75
C PHE A 156 -4.56 -11.10 -6.23
N PHE A 157 -5.03 -10.07 -5.52
CA PHE A 157 -4.95 -10.01 -4.07
C PHE A 157 -5.64 -11.21 -3.41
N MET A 158 -6.86 -11.53 -3.83
CA MET A 158 -7.63 -12.65 -3.26
C MET A 158 -6.99 -14.01 -3.55
N TYR A 159 -6.37 -14.16 -4.71
CA TYR A 159 -5.56 -15.34 -5.04
C TYR A 159 -4.38 -15.48 -4.06
N LEU A 160 -3.58 -14.44 -3.87
CA LEU A 160 -2.48 -14.44 -2.89
C LEU A 160 -3.00 -14.69 -1.46
N TRP A 161 -4.10 -14.04 -1.11
CA TRP A 161 -4.72 -14.22 0.21
C TRP A 161 -5.10 -15.66 0.50
N ALA A 162 -5.62 -16.36 -0.49
CA ALA A 162 -6.00 -17.78 -0.37
C ALA A 162 -4.78 -18.71 -0.28
N LEU A 163 -3.69 -18.38 -0.98
CA LEU A 163 -2.45 -19.18 -0.94
C LEU A 163 -1.75 -19.09 0.42
N ILE A 164 -1.77 -17.93 1.07
CA ILE A 164 -1.07 -17.72 2.35
C ILE A 164 -1.87 -18.38 3.48
N PRO A 165 -1.29 -19.34 4.23
CA PRO A 165 -1.99 -20.04 5.32
C PRO A 165 -2.55 -19.09 6.39
N ASP A 166 -3.74 -19.38 6.92
CA ASP A 166 -4.40 -18.56 7.95
C ASP A 166 -3.62 -18.47 9.27
N LYS A 167 -2.75 -19.45 9.55
CA LYS A 167 -1.85 -19.35 10.71
C LYS A 167 -1.02 -18.06 10.71
N TYR A 168 -0.71 -17.51 9.52
CA TYR A 168 0.05 -16.27 9.37
C TYR A 168 -0.76 -14.98 9.59
N LEU A 169 -2.03 -15.07 9.95
CA LEU A 169 -2.77 -13.98 10.60
C LEU A 169 -2.25 -13.69 12.01
N LYS A 170 -1.68 -14.70 12.69
CA LYS A 170 -1.20 -14.60 14.08
C LYS A 170 0.30 -14.79 14.20
N TYR A 171 0.85 -15.73 13.45
CA TYR A 171 2.27 -16.11 13.51
C TYR A 171 3.08 -15.40 12.43
N TYR A 172 4.39 -15.39 12.63
CA TYR A 172 5.36 -14.90 11.65
C TYR A 172 6.07 -16.11 11.04
N PRO A 173 6.03 -16.27 9.70
CA PRO A 173 6.91 -17.24 9.06
C PRO A 173 8.36 -16.78 9.23
N LYS A 174 9.28 -17.74 9.28
CA LYS A 174 10.71 -17.44 9.06
C LYS A 174 10.82 -17.01 7.59
N ALA A 175 11.57 -15.94 7.33
CA ALA A 175 11.92 -15.59 5.96
C ALA A 175 12.74 -16.76 5.38
N GLU A 176 12.26 -17.36 4.31
CA GLU A 176 13.01 -18.38 3.59
C GLU A 176 14.14 -17.70 2.82
N SER A 177 15.34 -18.22 2.94
CA SER A 177 16.47 -17.78 2.12
C SER A 177 16.22 -18.22 0.68
N PRO A 178 16.60 -17.40 -0.33
CA PRO A 178 16.50 -17.80 -1.74
C PRO A 178 17.27 -19.07 -2.10
N GLU A 179 18.13 -19.55 -1.22
CA GLU A 179 18.98 -20.73 -1.41
C GLU A 179 18.30 -22.04 -0.99
N SER A 180 17.03 -22.00 -0.57
CA SER A 180 16.28 -23.18 -0.08
C SER A 180 15.24 -23.73 -1.09
N ILE A 181 15.38 -23.40 -2.39
CA ILE A 181 14.53 -23.93 -3.48
C ILE A 181 15.38 -24.72 -4.46
#